data_88715e6645a2b7421cc02ebef7a24b89
#
_entry.id   88715e6645a2b7421cc02ebef7a24b89
#
_cell.length_a   1.000
_cell.length_b   1.000
_cell.length_c   1.000
_cell.angle_alpha   90.00
_cell.angle_beta   90.00
_cell.angle_gamma   90.00
#
_symmetry.space_group_name_H-M   'P 1'
#
loop_
_entity.id
_entity.type
_entity.pdbx_description
1 polymer ?
#
loop_
_entity_poly.entity_id
_entity_poly.type
_entity_poly.pdbx_seq_one_letter_code
_entity_poly.pdbx_strand_id
1 'polypeptide(L)'
;MPATATITNISCYQFAALSDLKALRQRLLDQCKASGLKGTILLSTEGINMFVAGIREHVDALVAELHAIPGLEGLKPKYSESVEQPFRRMLVRIKKEIIAFGVEGIEPAKYTSPRLEPKVLKQWLDEGRPVILYDTRNDYEVKLGTFKGAVVAGIDSFRDFPAAVAKLPPEMKHAQVVSFCTGGIRCEKAAPFMEREGFEHVWQLEGGILKYFEECGSAHYDGELFVFDQRVGVDPGLHETASSQCFVCQTPLTAEEQADPRYVEHVSCPYCFKTTEQQQREQIDHRHAAICAAVTPLPGSVPYDQARPLNVPEACDHGTILDCLCHVMPHIPRDQWLAVCEAGRIVTDDQTPVPAHQIVRAGERYLHLKPAQREPDVNADIRVLFEDEAIIVLNKPAPLPVHVGGRFNRNTLQYILNTVWHPLKPRSVHRLDANTTGVTVLCKTRHFASFVQPQFERGEVEKVYLARVKGHPPQDEFTCDAPVSAEAGKLGGRHVVMRGQVGDSPESAPCSVLSAETDTPSPETAEERALEARTEFRVLQRHADGTAILEARPLTGRTNQIRIHLWHLGFPILGDAAYLADGAVGETQTLAVGDPPLCLHAWKITFQHPLTKERVMFESERPSWARAH
;
A
#
# COMPACT_ATOMS: atom_id res chain seq x y z
N MET A 1 -51.65 -4.58 22.55
CA MET A 1 -50.24 -4.26 22.33
C MET A 1 -50.15 -2.76 22.38
N PRO A 2 -49.19 -2.12 23.06
CA PRO A 2 -49.04 -0.68 22.96
C PRO A 2 -48.70 -0.34 21.51
N ALA A 3 -49.34 0.69 20.95
CA ALA A 3 -49.07 1.20 19.63
C ALA A 3 -47.57 1.53 19.57
N THR A 4 -46.83 0.87 18.71
CA THR A 4 -45.43 1.20 18.39
C THR A 4 -45.45 2.65 17.94
N ALA A 5 -44.78 3.53 18.67
CA ALA A 5 -44.70 4.95 18.33
C ALA A 5 -44.00 5.08 16.95
N THR A 6 -44.77 5.50 15.95
CA THR A 6 -44.28 5.72 14.60
C THR A 6 -43.28 6.89 14.62
N ILE A 7 -42.12 6.72 14.02
CA ILE A 7 -41.11 7.75 13.88
C ILE A 7 -41.47 8.60 12.65
N THR A 8 -41.61 9.88 12.84
CA THR A 8 -41.82 10.86 11.75
C THR A 8 -40.47 11.28 11.17
N ASN A 9 -40.31 11.12 9.88
CA ASN A 9 -39.14 11.56 9.12
C ASN A 9 -39.49 12.80 8.30
N ILE A 10 -38.59 13.78 8.26
CA ILE A 10 -38.70 14.92 7.35
C ILE A 10 -37.45 15.06 6.48
N SER A 11 -37.71 15.44 5.23
CA SER A 11 -36.70 15.91 4.28
C SER A 11 -37.12 17.27 3.75
N CYS A 12 -36.27 18.28 3.88
CA CYS A 12 -36.54 19.60 3.30
C CYS A 12 -35.25 20.35 3.02
N TYR A 13 -35.36 21.29 2.10
CA TYR A 13 -34.31 22.25 1.80
C TYR A 13 -34.93 23.61 1.44
N GLN A 14 -34.14 24.67 1.63
CA GLN A 14 -34.45 25.99 1.11
C GLN A 14 -33.15 26.74 0.81
N PHE A 15 -33.09 27.33 -0.39
CA PHE A 15 -32.05 28.28 -0.72
C PHE A 15 -32.48 29.67 -0.21
N ALA A 16 -31.65 30.27 0.65
CA ALA A 16 -31.85 31.56 1.28
C ALA A 16 -30.50 32.10 1.76
N ALA A 17 -30.35 33.41 1.78
CA ALA A 17 -29.15 34.04 2.33
C ALA A 17 -29.17 33.93 3.85
N LEU A 18 -28.36 33.03 4.41
CA LEU A 18 -28.22 32.81 5.84
C LEU A 18 -26.95 33.45 6.37
N SER A 19 -27.02 34.07 7.53
CA SER A 19 -25.92 34.67 8.26
C SER A 19 -25.73 34.00 9.61
N ASP A 20 -24.62 34.33 10.31
CA ASP A 20 -24.27 33.78 11.63
C ASP A 20 -24.44 32.27 11.76
N LEU A 21 -23.90 31.55 10.79
CA LEU A 21 -24.03 30.09 10.70
C LEU A 21 -23.49 29.33 11.93
N LYS A 22 -22.55 29.94 12.66
CA LYS A 22 -21.98 29.27 13.86
C LYS A 22 -22.98 29.26 15.01
N ALA A 23 -23.62 30.39 15.30
CA ALA A 23 -24.66 30.49 16.32
C ALA A 23 -25.90 29.68 15.94
N LEU A 24 -26.34 29.76 14.68
CA LEU A 24 -27.45 28.97 14.15
C LEU A 24 -27.17 27.45 14.29
N ARG A 25 -25.98 27.01 13.92
CA ARG A 25 -25.56 25.60 14.06
C ARG A 25 -25.67 25.14 15.50
N GLN A 26 -25.13 25.91 16.44
CA GLN A 26 -25.14 25.52 17.85
C GLN A 26 -26.56 25.43 18.40
N ARG A 27 -27.39 26.44 18.14
CA ARG A 27 -28.79 26.47 18.55
C ARG A 27 -29.58 25.26 18.05
N LEU A 28 -29.51 24.95 16.75
CA LEU A 28 -30.22 23.82 16.16
C LEU A 28 -29.69 22.47 16.69
N LEU A 29 -28.38 22.36 16.93
CA LEU A 29 -27.79 21.12 17.50
C LEU A 29 -28.26 20.85 18.92
N ASP A 30 -28.31 21.92 19.75
CA ASP A 30 -28.71 21.78 21.17
C ASP A 30 -30.20 21.47 21.28
N GLN A 31 -31.04 22.13 20.49
CA GLN A 31 -32.47 21.86 20.41
C GLN A 31 -32.76 20.43 19.95
N CYS A 32 -32.17 20.00 18.83
CA CYS A 32 -32.37 18.64 18.31
C CYS A 32 -31.92 17.57 19.30
N LYS A 33 -30.81 17.80 20.03
CA LYS A 33 -30.34 16.88 21.07
C LYS A 33 -31.30 16.84 22.26
N ALA A 34 -31.76 17.98 22.73
CA ALA A 34 -32.73 18.06 23.84
C ALA A 34 -34.05 17.35 23.53
N SER A 35 -34.50 17.43 22.27
CA SER A 35 -35.73 16.80 21.78
C SER A 35 -35.54 15.37 21.30
N GLY A 36 -34.33 14.77 21.41
CA GLY A 36 -34.04 13.40 20.96
C GLY A 36 -34.11 13.19 19.44
N LEU A 37 -34.13 14.27 18.64
CA LEU A 37 -34.13 14.20 17.18
C LEU A 37 -32.79 13.70 16.67
N LYS A 38 -32.81 12.91 15.59
CA LYS A 38 -31.61 12.42 14.91
C LYS A 38 -31.69 12.75 13.42
N GLY A 39 -30.52 12.85 12.77
CA GLY A 39 -30.46 13.18 11.35
C GLY A 39 -29.27 14.05 10.98
N THR A 40 -29.38 14.71 9.83
CA THR A 40 -28.36 15.62 9.33
C THR A 40 -28.98 16.93 8.90
N ILE A 41 -28.43 18.05 9.38
CA ILE A 41 -28.73 19.40 8.91
C ILE A 41 -27.45 19.99 8.32
N LEU A 42 -27.52 20.40 7.06
CA LEU A 42 -26.44 21.11 6.36
C LEU A 42 -26.82 22.60 6.29
N LEU A 43 -25.94 23.45 6.74
CA LEU A 43 -26.08 24.92 6.72
C LEU A 43 -24.99 25.50 5.83
N SER A 44 -25.37 26.48 5.03
CA SER A 44 -24.47 27.29 4.21
C SER A 44 -24.98 28.72 4.14
N THR A 45 -24.16 29.65 3.67
CA THR A 45 -24.59 31.00 3.32
C THR A 45 -25.66 31.04 2.21
N GLU A 46 -25.81 29.94 1.46
CA GLU A 46 -26.82 29.80 0.39
C GLU A 46 -28.13 29.12 0.85
N GLY A 47 -28.22 28.63 2.12
CA GLY A 47 -29.43 27.99 2.62
C GLY A 47 -29.27 26.85 3.60
N ILE A 48 -30.29 26.01 3.67
CA ILE A 48 -30.40 24.82 4.53
C ILE A 48 -30.82 23.59 3.72
N ASN A 49 -30.30 22.43 4.07
CA ASN A 49 -30.73 21.13 3.58
C ASN A 49 -30.71 20.13 4.74
N MET A 50 -31.80 19.41 4.96
CA MET A 50 -31.92 18.58 6.14
C MET A 50 -32.74 17.30 5.93
N PHE A 51 -32.34 16.25 6.68
CA PHE A 51 -33.03 15.01 6.89
C PHE A 51 -33.06 14.75 8.40
N VAL A 52 -34.23 14.76 9.01
CA VAL A 52 -34.37 14.61 10.48
C VAL A 52 -35.53 13.68 10.79
N ALA A 53 -35.37 12.87 11.83
CA ALA A 53 -36.38 11.93 12.28
C ALA A 53 -36.55 11.96 13.81
N GLY A 54 -37.76 11.75 14.26
CA GLY A 54 -38.11 11.70 15.67
C GLY A 54 -39.61 11.65 15.91
N ILE A 55 -40.02 11.94 17.14
CA ILE A 55 -41.42 12.06 17.51
C ILE A 55 -42.04 13.25 16.79
N ARG A 56 -43.26 13.12 16.27
CA ARG A 56 -43.95 14.09 15.45
C ARG A 56 -43.94 15.50 16.06
N GLU A 57 -44.27 15.61 17.33
CA GLU A 57 -44.33 16.90 18.04
C GLU A 57 -42.98 17.63 18.06
N HIS A 58 -41.89 16.86 18.23
CA HIS A 58 -40.54 17.43 18.25
C HIS A 58 -40.07 17.85 16.84
N VAL A 59 -40.48 17.11 15.82
CA VAL A 59 -40.22 17.45 14.41
C VAL A 59 -40.96 18.76 14.06
N ASP A 60 -42.24 18.86 14.41
CA ASP A 60 -43.06 20.07 14.14
C ASP A 60 -42.53 21.29 14.90
N ALA A 61 -42.04 21.12 16.14
CA ALA A 61 -41.38 22.18 16.89
C ALA A 61 -40.08 22.68 16.21
N LEU A 62 -39.28 21.78 15.66
CA LEU A 62 -38.10 22.15 14.88
C LEU A 62 -38.48 22.92 13.62
N VAL A 63 -39.51 22.49 12.89
CA VAL A 63 -40.00 23.17 11.69
C VAL A 63 -40.50 24.57 12.02
N ALA A 64 -41.25 24.74 13.12
CA ALA A 64 -41.74 26.04 13.58
C ALA A 64 -40.57 27.00 13.91
N GLU A 65 -39.50 26.50 14.55
CA GLU A 65 -38.31 27.32 14.79
C GLU A 65 -37.60 27.74 13.50
N LEU A 66 -37.49 26.80 12.54
CA LEU A 66 -36.88 27.10 11.24
C LEU A 66 -37.70 28.18 10.48
N HIS A 67 -39.03 28.14 10.52
CA HIS A 67 -39.88 29.15 9.93
C HIS A 67 -39.72 30.53 10.55
N ALA A 68 -39.24 30.63 11.79
CA ALA A 68 -38.96 31.90 12.44
C ALA A 68 -37.61 32.53 12.01
N ILE A 69 -36.81 31.82 11.21
CA ILE A 69 -35.53 32.31 10.70
C ILE A 69 -35.77 33.11 9.41
N PRO A 70 -35.26 34.36 9.31
CA PRO A 70 -35.39 35.16 8.09
C PRO A 70 -34.87 34.42 6.86
N GLY A 71 -35.72 34.32 5.83
CA GLY A 71 -35.45 33.57 4.59
C GLY A 71 -35.85 32.10 4.61
N LEU A 72 -36.28 31.54 5.75
CA LEU A 72 -36.76 30.15 5.84
C LEU A 72 -38.26 30.02 6.10
N GLU A 73 -39.03 31.14 6.04
CA GLU A 73 -40.47 31.17 6.28
C GLU A 73 -41.25 30.25 5.32
N GLY A 74 -40.73 30.06 4.12
CA GLY A 74 -41.32 29.21 3.08
C GLY A 74 -40.84 27.76 3.05
N LEU A 75 -40.09 27.31 4.04
CA LEU A 75 -39.56 25.94 4.07
C LEU A 75 -40.69 24.91 4.09
N LYS A 76 -40.69 24.01 3.13
CA LYS A 76 -41.75 22.98 2.97
C LYS A 76 -41.19 21.57 3.29
N PRO A 77 -41.41 21.05 4.50
CA PRO A 77 -41.00 19.68 4.83
C PRO A 77 -41.83 18.65 4.08
N LYS A 78 -41.18 17.59 3.63
CA LYS A 78 -41.80 16.35 3.15
C LYS A 78 -41.78 15.35 4.29
N TYR A 79 -42.93 14.79 4.61
CA TYR A 79 -43.12 13.88 5.72
C TYR A 79 -43.19 12.43 5.22
N SER A 80 -42.58 11.51 5.98
CA SER A 80 -42.79 10.07 5.84
C SER A 80 -42.68 9.42 7.20
N GLU A 81 -43.08 8.17 7.32
CA GLU A 81 -43.07 7.44 8.57
C GLU A 81 -42.14 6.21 8.48
N SER A 82 -41.56 5.82 9.60
CA SER A 82 -40.80 4.59 9.76
C SER A 82 -41.10 3.95 11.10
N VAL A 83 -40.96 2.61 11.18
CA VAL A 83 -41.14 1.85 12.41
C VAL A 83 -39.98 2.09 13.37
N GLU A 84 -38.76 2.22 12.82
CA GLU A 84 -37.53 2.45 13.57
C GLU A 84 -36.91 3.79 13.24
N GLN A 85 -36.03 4.27 14.14
CA GLN A 85 -35.28 5.50 13.96
C GLN A 85 -34.21 5.34 12.86
N PRO A 86 -34.35 5.98 11.66
CA PRO A 86 -33.47 5.72 10.52
C PRO A 86 -32.13 6.48 10.59
N PHE A 87 -31.80 7.08 11.72
CA PHE A 87 -30.52 7.78 11.90
C PHE A 87 -29.87 7.38 13.23
N ARG A 88 -28.57 7.17 13.22
CA ARG A 88 -27.81 6.79 14.43
C ARG A 88 -27.57 7.97 15.37
N ARG A 89 -27.36 9.20 14.82
CA ARG A 89 -26.99 10.39 15.58
C ARG A 89 -27.51 11.66 14.92
N MET A 90 -27.49 12.79 15.66
CA MET A 90 -27.77 14.12 15.14
C MET A 90 -26.48 14.82 14.68
N LEU A 91 -26.47 15.36 13.46
CA LEU A 91 -25.37 16.10 12.87
C LEU A 91 -25.86 17.45 12.34
N VAL A 92 -25.26 18.56 12.79
CA VAL A 92 -25.45 19.89 12.18
C VAL A 92 -24.10 20.36 11.67
N ARG A 93 -23.97 20.55 10.36
CA ARG A 93 -22.70 20.87 9.69
C ARG A 93 -22.79 22.13 8.86
N ILE A 94 -21.80 23.00 8.98
CA ILE A 94 -21.61 24.13 8.07
C ILE A 94 -20.81 23.62 6.86
N LYS A 95 -21.32 23.88 5.67
CA LYS A 95 -20.71 23.53 4.39
C LYS A 95 -20.58 24.76 3.50
N LYS A 96 -19.75 24.72 2.46
CA LYS A 96 -19.67 25.77 1.44
C LYS A 96 -20.99 25.87 0.65
N GLU A 97 -21.61 24.71 0.39
CA GLU A 97 -22.87 24.57 -0.37
C GLU A 97 -23.78 23.57 0.36
N ILE A 98 -25.12 23.80 0.31
CA ILE A 98 -26.10 22.82 0.86
C ILE A 98 -26.30 21.61 -0.04
N ILE A 99 -25.93 21.73 -1.30
CA ILE A 99 -25.75 20.64 -2.26
C ILE A 99 -24.49 20.94 -3.09
N ALA A 100 -23.51 20.03 -3.05
CA ALA A 100 -22.20 20.25 -3.65
C ALA A 100 -22.28 20.23 -5.18
N PHE A 101 -22.07 21.38 -5.81
CA PHE A 101 -22.10 21.56 -7.26
C PHE A 101 -20.78 22.10 -7.81
N GLY A 102 -20.20 23.10 -7.11
CA GLY A 102 -18.86 23.62 -7.43
C GLY A 102 -18.80 24.59 -8.61
N VAL A 103 -19.94 25.08 -9.11
CA VAL A 103 -20.00 26.01 -10.24
C VAL A 103 -20.34 27.43 -9.71
N GLU A 104 -19.49 28.39 -10.04
CA GLU A 104 -19.71 29.77 -9.65
C GLU A 104 -20.84 30.45 -10.47
N GLY A 105 -21.55 31.39 -9.85
CA GLY A 105 -22.61 32.17 -10.49
C GLY A 105 -23.97 31.47 -10.59
N ILE A 106 -24.12 30.26 -10.03
CA ILE A 106 -25.44 29.61 -9.90
C ILE A 106 -25.93 29.83 -8.47
N GLU A 107 -26.91 30.75 -8.33
CA GLU A 107 -27.45 31.20 -7.05
C GLU A 107 -28.97 30.98 -6.99
N PRO A 108 -29.48 29.82 -6.57
CA PRO A 108 -30.90 29.46 -6.59
C PRO A 108 -31.79 30.39 -5.73
N ALA A 109 -31.22 31.03 -4.72
CA ALA A 109 -31.93 32.04 -3.92
C ALA A 109 -32.31 33.31 -4.73
N LYS A 110 -31.61 33.61 -5.83
CA LYS A 110 -31.87 34.75 -6.71
C LYS A 110 -32.66 34.33 -7.95
N TYR A 111 -32.31 33.21 -8.54
CA TYR A 111 -32.95 32.70 -9.76
C TYR A 111 -32.88 31.17 -9.81
N THR A 112 -34.00 30.57 -10.17
CA THR A 112 -34.10 29.18 -10.53
C THR A 112 -35.02 29.00 -11.75
N SER A 113 -34.84 27.94 -12.51
CA SER A 113 -35.63 27.63 -13.71
C SER A 113 -37.09 27.34 -13.36
N PRO A 114 -38.02 27.42 -14.34
CA PRO A 114 -39.43 27.12 -14.12
C PRO A 114 -39.68 25.74 -13.52
N ARG A 115 -40.62 25.68 -12.58
CA ARG A 115 -41.05 24.42 -11.97
C ARG A 115 -42.24 23.83 -12.69
N LEU A 116 -42.24 22.52 -12.91
CA LEU A 116 -43.33 21.76 -13.50
C LEU A 116 -44.01 20.89 -12.42
N GLU A 117 -45.29 21.09 -12.21
CA GLU A 117 -46.06 20.30 -11.24
C GLU A 117 -46.10 18.82 -11.65
N PRO A 118 -46.05 17.87 -10.69
CA PRO A 118 -46.08 16.41 -10.96
C PRO A 118 -47.26 15.98 -11.85
N LYS A 119 -48.46 16.49 -11.58
CA LYS A 119 -49.66 16.17 -12.38
C LYS A 119 -49.58 16.65 -13.82
N VAL A 120 -48.97 17.82 -14.03
CA VAL A 120 -48.76 18.37 -15.37
C VAL A 120 -47.72 17.53 -16.11
N LEU A 121 -46.63 17.13 -15.45
CA LEU A 121 -45.66 16.19 -16.07
C LEU A 121 -46.33 14.87 -16.45
N LYS A 122 -47.12 14.30 -15.52
CA LYS A 122 -47.85 13.05 -15.80
C LYS A 122 -48.75 13.22 -17.01
N GLN A 123 -49.51 14.33 -17.09
CA GLN A 123 -50.36 14.61 -18.25
C GLN A 123 -49.55 14.67 -19.55
N TRP A 124 -48.40 15.36 -19.57
CA TRP A 124 -47.52 15.44 -20.75
C TRP A 124 -47.05 14.06 -21.21
N LEU A 125 -46.72 13.20 -20.25
CA LEU A 125 -46.29 11.83 -20.54
C LEU A 125 -47.45 10.95 -21.04
N ASP A 126 -48.65 11.07 -20.44
CA ASP A 126 -49.86 10.36 -20.89
C ASP A 126 -50.27 10.77 -22.30
N GLU A 127 -50.09 12.04 -22.67
CA GLU A 127 -50.34 12.58 -24.02
C GLU A 127 -49.26 12.24 -25.01
N GLY A 128 -48.13 11.62 -24.60
CA GLY A 128 -47.00 11.32 -25.46
C GLY A 128 -46.27 12.53 -26.02
N ARG A 129 -46.28 13.66 -25.28
CA ARG A 129 -45.54 14.85 -25.70
C ARG A 129 -44.05 14.58 -25.78
N PRO A 130 -43.34 15.17 -26.77
CA PRO A 130 -41.90 15.02 -26.91
C PRO A 130 -41.17 15.78 -25.79
N VAL A 131 -40.94 15.14 -24.65
CA VAL A 131 -40.23 15.68 -23.51
C VAL A 131 -39.07 14.77 -23.14
N ILE A 132 -37.92 15.36 -22.87
CA ILE A 132 -36.73 14.63 -22.37
C ILE A 132 -36.74 14.73 -20.84
N LEU A 133 -36.86 13.59 -20.20
CA LEU A 133 -36.69 13.46 -18.75
C LEU A 133 -35.21 13.31 -18.46
N TYR A 134 -34.61 14.24 -17.72
CA TYR A 134 -33.19 14.22 -17.41
C TYR A 134 -32.95 13.99 -15.91
N ASP A 135 -32.45 12.78 -15.58
CA ASP A 135 -32.17 12.38 -14.21
C ASP A 135 -30.82 12.95 -13.76
N THR A 136 -30.84 13.86 -12.78
CA THR A 136 -29.65 14.54 -12.26
C THR A 136 -29.06 13.85 -11.04
N ARG A 137 -29.53 12.62 -10.73
CA ARG A 137 -29.05 11.81 -9.61
C ARG A 137 -27.76 11.10 -9.96
N ASN A 138 -27.08 10.64 -8.93
CA ASN A 138 -25.91 9.77 -9.10
C ASN A 138 -26.34 8.36 -9.55
N ASP A 139 -25.47 7.66 -10.25
CA ASP A 139 -25.74 6.35 -10.83
C ASP A 139 -26.21 5.32 -9.80
N TYR A 140 -25.64 5.36 -8.59
CA TYR A 140 -26.07 4.46 -7.53
C TYR A 140 -27.52 4.68 -7.07
N GLU A 141 -28.07 5.91 -7.19
CA GLU A 141 -29.47 6.20 -6.86
C GLU A 141 -30.39 5.74 -7.98
N VAL A 142 -29.97 5.99 -9.24
CA VAL A 142 -30.73 5.63 -10.45
C VAL A 142 -30.88 4.11 -10.57
N LYS A 143 -29.90 3.37 -10.08
CA LYS A 143 -29.89 1.90 -10.07
C LYS A 143 -31.16 1.27 -9.45
N LEU A 144 -31.73 1.88 -8.43
CA LEU A 144 -32.96 1.37 -7.80
C LEU A 144 -34.21 1.68 -8.63
N GLY A 145 -34.20 2.74 -9.43
CA GLY A 145 -35.32 3.08 -10.28
C GLY A 145 -35.23 4.52 -10.82
N THR A 146 -35.91 4.74 -11.95
CA THR A 146 -36.03 6.05 -12.60
C THR A 146 -37.27 6.12 -13.50
N PHE A 147 -37.58 7.29 -14.05
CA PHE A 147 -38.65 7.42 -15.04
C PHE A 147 -38.36 6.65 -16.33
N LYS A 148 -39.40 6.06 -16.90
CA LYS A 148 -39.33 5.34 -18.18
C LYS A 148 -38.76 6.22 -19.28
N GLY A 149 -37.70 5.78 -19.93
CA GLY A 149 -37.06 6.52 -21.01
C GLY A 149 -36.28 7.76 -20.58
N ALA A 150 -36.00 7.93 -19.29
CA ALA A 150 -35.18 9.03 -18.81
C ALA A 150 -33.74 8.93 -19.32
N VAL A 151 -33.16 10.07 -19.65
CA VAL A 151 -31.72 10.22 -19.89
C VAL A 151 -31.05 10.40 -18.54
N VAL A 152 -30.08 9.53 -18.24
CA VAL A 152 -29.34 9.55 -16.96
C VAL A 152 -28.08 10.37 -17.13
N ALA A 153 -27.73 11.18 -16.13
CA ALA A 153 -26.52 12.01 -16.18
C ALA A 153 -25.22 11.18 -16.18
N GLY A 154 -25.24 9.95 -15.68
CA GLY A 154 -24.05 9.05 -15.68
C GLY A 154 -22.94 9.62 -14.78
N ILE A 155 -23.26 9.96 -13.54
CA ILE A 155 -22.33 10.63 -12.61
C ILE A 155 -22.26 9.89 -11.27
N ASP A 156 -21.04 9.84 -10.70
CA ASP A 156 -20.83 9.35 -9.33
C ASP A 156 -21.06 10.43 -8.27
N SER A 157 -20.90 11.69 -8.65
CA SER A 157 -21.08 12.84 -7.79
C SER A 157 -21.75 13.98 -8.56
N PHE A 158 -22.65 14.74 -7.90
CA PHE A 158 -23.29 15.89 -8.52
C PHE A 158 -22.31 16.98 -8.96
N ARG A 159 -21.07 16.97 -8.49
CA ARG A 159 -19.99 17.85 -9.00
C ARG A 159 -19.58 17.54 -10.43
N ASP A 160 -19.85 16.33 -10.90
CA ASP A 160 -19.49 15.87 -12.25
C ASP A 160 -20.57 16.27 -13.28
N PHE A 161 -21.71 16.79 -12.81
CA PHE A 161 -22.84 17.17 -13.65
C PHE A 161 -22.48 18.17 -14.75
N PRO A 162 -21.67 19.23 -14.53
CA PRO A 162 -21.25 20.13 -15.61
C PRO A 162 -20.54 19.41 -16.76
N ALA A 163 -19.67 18.45 -16.43
CA ALA A 163 -18.97 17.64 -17.43
C ALA A 163 -19.90 16.66 -18.15
N ALA A 164 -20.96 16.18 -17.50
CA ALA A 164 -21.99 15.35 -18.11
C ALA A 164 -22.85 16.14 -19.10
N VAL A 165 -23.28 17.35 -18.72
CA VAL A 165 -24.05 18.24 -19.62
C VAL A 165 -23.26 18.60 -20.87
N ALA A 166 -21.96 18.84 -20.76
CA ALA A 166 -21.08 19.16 -21.88
C ALA A 166 -21.01 18.04 -22.94
N LYS A 167 -21.35 16.80 -22.56
CA LYS A 167 -21.36 15.64 -23.45
C LYS A 167 -22.72 15.36 -24.11
N LEU A 168 -23.76 16.09 -23.71
CA LEU A 168 -25.10 15.91 -24.27
C LEU A 168 -25.15 16.31 -25.75
N PRO A 169 -25.93 15.59 -26.58
CA PRO A 169 -26.12 15.93 -27.98
C PRO A 169 -26.63 17.37 -28.15
N PRO A 170 -26.09 18.14 -29.11
CA PRO A 170 -26.51 19.55 -29.35
C PRO A 170 -28.01 19.72 -29.61
N GLU A 171 -28.64 18.69 -30.19
CA GLU A 171 -30.08 18.68 -30.51
C GLU A 171 -30.95 18.76 -29.26
N MET A 172 -30.45 18.28 -28.12
CA MET A 172 -31.16 18.37 -26.85
C MET A 172 -31.35 19.82 -26.37
N LYS A 173 -30.53 20.76 -26.83
CA LYS A 173 -30.61 22.18 -26.40
C LYS A 173 -31.91 22.85 -26.82
N HIS A 174 -32.53 22.41 -27.90
CA HIS A 174 -33.79 22.92 -28.42
C HIS A 174 -35.02 22.11 -27.99
N ALA A 175 -34.81 20.99 -27.28
CA ALA A 175 -35.86 20.11 -26.81
C ALA A 175 -36.49 20.63 -25.48
N GLN A 176 -37.72 20.17 -25.21
CA GLN A 176 -38.33 20.34 -23.88
C GLN A 176 -37.62 19.39 -22.90
N VAL A 177 -36.87 19.91 -21.93
CA VAL A 177 -36.16 19.12 -20.92
C VAL A 177 -36.78 19.33 -19.54
N VAL A 178 -37.11 18.22 -18.87
CA VAL A 178 -37.53 18.23 -17.47
C VAL A 178 -36.46 17.55 -16.63
N SER A 179 -35.74 18.34 -15.88
CA SER A 179 -34.75 17.84 -14.91
C SER A 179 -35.43 17.36 -13.63
N PHE A 180 -34.97 16.27 -13.06
CA PHE A 180 -35.51 15.75 -11.80
C PHE A 180 -34.43 15.11 -10.94
N CYS A 181 -34.70 15.07 -9.62
CA CYS A 181 -33.93 14.28 -8.65
C CYS A 181 -34.86 13.79 -7.54
N THR A 182 -34.34 13.15 -6.48
CA THR A 182 -35.15 12.62 -5.38
C THR A 182 -36.08 13.63 -4.76
N GLY A 183 -35.59 14.82 -4.37
CA GLY A 183 -36.35 15.84 -3.64
C GLY A 183 -36.44 17.21 -4.30
N GLY A 184 -35.79 17.43 -5.46
CA GLY A 184 -35.77 18.68 -6.21
C GLY A 184 -34.53 19.57 -5.99
N ILE A 185 -33.76 19.38 -4.91
CA ILE A 185 -32.66 20.28 -4.55
C ILE A 185 -31.56 20.42 -5.62
N ARG A 186 -31.18 19.31 -6.31
CA ARG A 186 -30.15 19.34 -7.35
C ARG A 186 -30.63 20.11 -8.57
N CYS A 187 -31.91 19.98 -8.89
CA CYS A 187 -32.51 20.66 -10.05
C CYS A 187 -32.50 22.17 -9.92
N GLU A 188 -32.57 22.71 -8.70
CA GLU A 188 -32.44 24.16 -8.46
C GLU A 188 -31.11 24.74 -8.96
N LYS A 189 -30.06 23.93 -9.03
CA LYS A 189 -28.74 24.30 -9.59
C LYS A 189 -28.53 23.78 -11.01
N ALA A 190 -28.99 22.54 -11.28
CA ALA A 190 -28.82 21.88 -12.56
C ALA A 190 -29.54 22.58 -13.70
N ALA A 191 -30.83 22.97 -13.51
CA ALA A 191 -31.62 23.58 -14.56
C ALA A 191 -31.09 24.96 -14.96
N PRO A 192 -30.81 25.93 -14.05
CA PRO A 192 -30.18 27.19 -14.42
C PRO A 192 -28.79 27.02 -15.05
N PHE A 193 -28.04 25.99 -14.66
CA PHE A 193 -26.78 25.68 -15.31
C PHE A 193 -26.98 25.23 -16.76
N MET A 194 -27.94 24.36 -17.03
CA MET A 194 -28.28 23.93 -18.41
C MET A 194 -28.73 25.13 -19.26
N GLU A 195 -29.56 26.01 -18.74
CA GLU A 195 -29.95 27.25 -19.43
C GLU A 195 -28.72 28.12 -19.79
N ARG A 196 -27.77 28.25 -18.87
CA ARG A 196 -26.50 28.95 -19.12
C ARG A 196 -25.67 28.28 -20.23
N GLU A 197 -25.72 26.94 -20.33
CA GLU A 197 -25.04 26.16 -21.37
C GLU A 197 -25.83 26.13 -22.71
N GLY A 198 -26.93 26.90 -22.81
CA GLY A 198 -27.69 27.13 -24.04
C GLY A 198 -28.87 26.17 -24.27
N PHE A 199 -29.41 25.55 -23.24
CA PHE A 199 -30.67 24.82 -23.32
C PHE A 199 -31.83 25.82 -23.23
N GLU A 200 -32.74 25.79 -24.21
CA GLU A 200 -33.79 26.83 -24.38
C GLU A 200 -35.05 26.59 -23.54
N HIS A 201 -35.38 25.33 -23.28
CA HIS A 201 -36.63 24.94 -22.63
C HIS A 201 -36.38 23.95 -21.49
N VAL A 202 -35.91 24.47 -20.34
CA VAL A 202 -35.59 23.66 -19.17
C VAL A 202 -36.62 23.86 -18.06
N TRP A 203 -37.16 22.75 -17.60
CA TRP A 203 -38.05 22.69 -16.45
C TRP A 203 -37.41 21.85 -15.33
N GLN A 204 -37.81 22.10 -14.11
CA GLN A 204 -37.49 21.24 -12.99
C GLN A 204 -38.77 20.63 -12.40
N LEU A 205 -38.75 19.31 -12.12
CA LEU A 205 -39.87 18.62 -11.48
C LEU A 205 -40.07 19.16 -10.06
N GLU A 206 -41.18 19.81 -9.81
CA GLU A 206 -41.48 20.43 -8.50
C GLU A 206 -41.51 19.34 -7.41
N GLY A 207 -40.66 19.51 -6.40
CA GLY A 207 -40.54 18.58 -5.30
C GLY A 207 -39.89 17.25 -5.62
N GLY A 208 -39.44 17.05 -6.89
CA GLY A 208 -38.77 15.84 -7.35
C GLY A 208 -39.62 14.59 -7.35
N ILE A 209 -39.00 13.41 -7.41
CA ILE A 209 -39.68 12.14 -7.48
C ILE A 209 -40.53 11.88 -6.24
N LEU A 210 -40.12 12.32 -5.04
CA LEU A 210 -40.92 12.15 -3.82
C LEU A 210 -42.32 12.79 -3.98
N LYS A 211 -42.40 14.06 -4.43
CA LYS A 211 -43.68 14.71 -4.65
C LYS A 211 -44.45 14.07 -5.81
N TYR A 212 -43.76 13.58 -6.83
CA TYR A 212 -44.40 12.85 -7.91
C TYR A 212 -45.07 11.56 -7.41
N PHE A 213 -44.44 10.81 -6.53
CA PHE A 213 -45.04 9.63 -5.92
C PHE A 213 -46.27 9.98 -5.04
N GLU A 214 -46.19 11.06 -4.24
CA GLU A 214 -47.33 11.51 -3.43
C GLU A 214 -48.55 11.84 -4.29
N GLU A 215 -48.36 12.46 -5.45
CA GLU A 215 -49.46 12.99 -6.28
C GLU A 215 -49.90 12.06 -7.44
N CYS A 216 -48.96 11.27 -7.99
CA CYS A 216 -49.15 10.51 -9.22
C CYS A 216 -48.87 9.01 -9.06
N GLY A 217 -48.35 8.58 -7.90
CA GLY A 217 -47.98 7.18 -7.67
C GLY A 217 -46.84 6.71 -8.60
N SER A 218 -46.94 5.48 -9.09
CA SER A 218 -45.92 4.81 -9.94
C SER A 218 -46.03 5.14 -11.43
N ALA A 219 -46.91 6.06 -11.84
CA ALA A 219 -47.11 6.32 -13.28
C ALA A 219 -45.80 6.76 -13.94
N HIS A 220 -45.46 6.12 -15.07
CA HIS A 220 -44.23 6.36 -15.86
C HIS A 220 -42.90 6.17 -15.12
N TYR A 221 -42.89 5.52 -13.95
CA TYR A 221 -41.67 5.26 -13.17
C TYR A 221 -41.45 3.75 -13.01
N ASP A 222 -40.23 3.29 -13.12
CA ASP A 222 -39.83 1.91 -12.94
C ASP A 222 -38.89 1.80 -11.74
N GLY A 223 -39.19 0.83 -10.85
CA GLY A 223 -38.35 0.51 -9.69
C GLY A 223 -38.69 1.28 -8.42
N GLU A 224 -37.74 1.40 -7.53
CA GLU A 224 -37.81 2.04 -6.23
C GLU A 224 -37.09 3.37 -6.23
N LEU A 225 -37.41 4.23 -5.27
CA LEU A 225 -36.71 5.50 -5.10
C LEU A 225 -35.67 5.40 -3.99
N PHE A 226 -34.40 5.69 -4.33
CA PHE A 226 -33.34 5.81 -3.34
C PHE A 226 -33.57 7.01 -2.41
N VAL A 227 -33.48 6.75 -1.09
CA VAL A 227 -33.55 7.77 -0.03
C VAL A 227 -32.29 7.79 0.81
N PHE A 228 -31.93 8.98 1.35
CA PHE A 228 -30.66 9.21 2.05
C PHE A 228 -30.73 8.90 3.55
N ASP A 229 -31.46 7.86 3.92
CA ASP A 229 -31.53 7.34 5.29
C ASP A 229 -31.40 5.81 5.31
N GLN A 230 -31.53 5.17 6.47
CA GLN A 230 -31.32 3.72 6.59
C GLN A 230 -32.36 2.85 5.86
N ARG A 231 -33.44 3.41 5.38
CA ARG A 231 -34.43 2.70 4.55
C ARG A 231 -33.90 2.36 3.17
N VAL A 232 -32.89 3.10 2.69
CA VAL A 232 -32.23 2.95 1.39
C VAL A 232 -33.19 3.10 0.20
N GLY A 233 -34.29 2.33 0.13
CA GLY A 233 -35.29 2.37 -0.91
C GLY A 233 -36.71 2.59 -0.37
N VAL A 234 -37.52 3.31 -1.14
CA VAL A 234 -38.97 3.41 -0.91
C VAL A 234 -39.73 3.09 -2.20
N ASP A 235 -40.88 2.44 -2.05
CA ASP A 235 -41.79 2.19 -3.16
C ASP A 235 -42.58 3.46 -3.55
N PRO A 236 -43.35 3.47 -4.65
CA PRO A 236 -44.20 4.60 -5.01
C PRO A 236 -45.31 4.96 -4.00
N GLY A 237 -45.59 4.09 -3.06
CA GLY A 237 -46.46 4.37 -1.90
C GLY A 237 -45.69 5.01 -0.73
N LEU A 238 -44.40 5.29 -0.91
CA LEU A 238 -43.48 5.83 0.10
C LEU A 238 -43.25 4.90 1.29
N HIS A 239 -43.51 3.60 1.13
CA HIS A 239 -43.19 2.59 2.12
C HIS A 239 -41.77 2.09 1.91
N GLU A 240 -41.12 1.73 3.03
CA GLU A 240 -39.79 1.13 3.02
C GLU A 240 -39.80 -0.20 2.24
N THR A 241 -38.77 -0.41 1.41
CA THR A 241 -38.61 -1.63 0.63
C THR A 241 -37.57 -2.55 1.27
N ALA A 242 -37.37 -3.72 0.66
CA ALA A 242 -36.33 -4.67 1.10
C ALA A 242 -34.92 -4.28 0.63
N SER A 243 -34.76 -3.16 -0.08
CA SER A 243 -33.45 -2.69 -0.54
C SER A 243 -32.55 -2.30 0.64
N SER A 244 -31.27 -2.63 0.56
CA SER A 244 -30.26 -2.31 1.57
C SER A 244 -29.05 -1.63 0.94
N GLN A 245 -28.07 -1.28 1.75
CA GLN A 245 -26.83 -0.68 1.27
C GLN A 245 -25.63 -1.50 1.72
N CYS A 246 -24.74 -1.82 0.81
CA CYS A 246 -23.48 -2.51 1.15
C CYS A 246 -22.66 -1.67 2.12
N PHE A 247 -22.26 -2.24 3.24
CA PHE A 247 -21.43 -1.56 4.26
C PHE A 247 -20.04 -1.18 3.74
N VAL A 248 -19.51 -1.91 2.76
CA VAL A 248 -18.14 -1.73 2.23
C VAL A 248 -18.10 -0.69 1.14
N CYS A 249 -18.85 -0.87 0.05
CA CYS A 249 -18.78 0.01 -1.12
C CYS A 249 -19.94 1.03 -1.19
N GLN A 250 -20.90 0.96 -0.26
CA GLN A 250 -22.08 1.84 -0.19
C GLN A 250 -23.02 1.74 -1.40
N THR A 251 -22.87 0.73 -2.24
CA THR A 251 -23.78 0.48 -3.37
C THR A 251 -25.14 0.02 -2.83
N PRO A 252 -26.27 0.61 -3.27
CA PRO A 252 -27.60 0.07 -2.98
C PRO A 252 -27.79 -1.31 -3.59
N LEU A 253 -28.46 -2.19 -2.85
CA LEU A 253 -28.68 -3.58 -3.21
C LEU A 253 -30.17 -3.88 -3.20
N THR A 254 -30.67 -4.46 -4.29
CA THR A 254 -32.03 -5.02 -4.34
C THR A 254 -32.11 -6.32 -3.52
N ALA A 255 -33.32 -6.78 -3.25
CA ALA A 255 -33.53 -8.06 -2.57
C ALA A 255 -32.88 -9.25 -3.32
N GLU A 256 -32.90 -9.21 -4.66
CA GLU A 256 -32.26 -10.24 -5.50
C GLU A 256 -30.72 -10.21 -5.36
N GLU A 257 -30.12 -9.02 -5.34
CA GLU A 257 -28.68 -8.85 -5.16
C GLU A 257 -28.20 -9.22 -3.75
N GLN A 258 -29.06 -9.11 -2.75
CA GLN A 258 -28.80 -9.60 -1.40
C GLN A 258 -28.89 -11.14 -1.31
N ALA A 259 -29.57 -11.80 -2.23
CA ALA A 259 -29.60 -13.25 -2.35
C ALA A 259 -28.40 -13.83 -3.12
N ASP A 260 -27.56 -13.00 -3.72
CA ASP A 260 -26.37 -13.44 -4.45
C ASP A 260 -25.35 -14.04 -3.46
N PRO A 261 -24.73 -15.20 -3.76
CA PRO A 261 -23.72 -15.83 -2.89
C PRO A 261 -22.50 -14.95 -2.58
N ARG A 262 -22.23 -13.90 -3.37
CA ARG A 262 -21.17 -12.92 -3.13
C ARG A 262 -21.55 -11.85 -2.11
N TYR A 263 -22.82 -11.78 -1.72
CA TYR A 263 -23.25 -10.89 -0.66
C TYR A 263 -23.01 -11.55 0.70
N VAL A 264 -22.14 -10.96 1.47
CA VAL A 264 -21.91 -11.29 2.87
C VAL A 264 -22.01 -9.99 3.66
N GLU A 265 -23.00 -9.91 4.53
CA GLU A 265 -23.26 -8.70 5.31
C GLU A 265 -21.99 -8.20 6.02
N HIS A 266 -21.74 -6.91 5.99
CA HIS A 266 -20.52 -6.22 6.48
C HIS A 266 -19.19 -6.58 5.77
N VAL A 267 -19.17 -7.52 4.83
CA VAL A 267 -17.94 -8.01 4.19
C VAL A 267 -17.89 -7.67 2.69
N SER A 268 -18.93 -8.00 1.92
CA SER A 268 -18.92 -7.82 0.46
C SER A 268 -20.33 -7.82 -0.13
N CYS A 269 -20.43 -7.31 -1.35
CA CYS A 269 -21.62 -7.47 -2.21
C CYS A 269 -21.18 -7.85 -3.63
N PRO A 270 -22.10 -8.21 -4.54
CA PRO A 270 -21.77 -8.58 -5.91
C PRO A 270 -20.85 -7.60 -6.66
N TYR A 271 -20.86 -6.32 -6.27
CA TYR A 271 -20.10 -5.22 -6.89
C TYR A 271 -18.71 -5.01 -6.29
N CYS A 272 -18.52 -5.31 -5.01
CA CYS A 272 -17.23 -5.13 -4.34
C CYS A 272 -16.58 -6.46 -3.92
N PHE A 273 -17.24 -7.58 -4.19
CA PHE A 273 -16.66 -8.90 -3.95
C PHE A 273 -15.40 -9.08 -4.78
N LYS A 274 -14.38 -9.55 -4.11
CA LYS A 274 -13.10 -9.92 -4.74
C LYS A 274 -12.72 -11.31 -4.33
N THR A 275 -12.27 -12.11 -5.29
CA THR A 275 -11.68 -13.42 -4.97
C THR A 275 -10.40 -13.24 -4.16
N THR A 276 -9.99 -14.27 -3.45
CA THR A 276 -8.72 -14.27 -2.69
C THR A 276 -7.53 -13.90 -3.58
N GLU A 277 -7.51 -14.40 -4.81
CA GLU A 277 -6.46 -14.11 -5.80
C GLU A 277 -6.46 -12.63 -6.22
N GLN A 278 -7.64 -12.04 -6.44
CA GLN A 278 -7.76 -10.61 -6.76
C GLN A 278 -7.30 -9.73 -5.60
N GLN A 279 -7.67 -10.08 -4.37
CA GLN A 279 -7.25 -9.37 -3.16
C GLN A 279 -5.73 -9.42 -2.98
N GLN A 280 -5.13 -10.60 -3.17
CA GLN A 280 -3.67 -10.78 -3.13
C GLN A 280 -2.96 -9.96 -4.21
N ARG A 281 -3.48 -9.97 -5.43
CA ARG A 281 -2.91 -9.19 -6.54
C ARG A 281 -2.93 -7.69 -6.26
N GLU A 282 -4.05 -7.15 -5.82
CA GLU A 282 -4.17 -5.74 -5.45
C GLU A 282 -3.26 -5.37 -4.28
N GLN A 283 -3.14 -6.26 -3.29
CA GLN A 283 -2.20 -6.07 -2.19
C GLN A 283 -0.76 -5.99 -2.70
N ILE A 284 -0.36 -6.87 -3.60
CA ILE A 284 0.97 -6.88 -4.23
C ILE A 284 1.19 -5.60 -5.04
N ASP A 285 0.22 -5.18 -5.85
CA ASP A 285 0.31 -3.94 -6.65
C ASP A 285 0.45 -2.71 -5.76
N HIS A 286 -0.30 -2.64 -4.67
CA HIS A 286 -0.17 -1.59 -3.66
C HIS A 286 1.23 -1.59 -3.01
N ARG A 287 1.80 -2.78 -2.72
CA ARG A 287 3.16 -2.90 -2.18
C ARG A 287 4.20 -2.43 -3.19
N HIS A 288 4.06 -2.78 -4.47
CA HIS A 288 4.97 -2.29 -5.51
C HIS A 288 4.93 -0.76 -5.64
N ALA A 289 3.76 -0.14 -5.60
CA ALA A 289 3.63 1.31 -5.60
C ALA A 289 4.30 1.95 -4.38
N ALA A 290 4.13 1.38 -3.19
CA ALA A 290 4.75 1.85 -1.96
C ALA A 290 6.28 1.68 -1.98
N ILE A 291 6.80 0.57 -2.53
CA ILE A 291 8.24 0.36 -2.72
C ILE A 291 8.79 1.43 -3.68
N CYS A 292 8.16 1.63 -4.83
CA CYS A 292 8.56 2.64 -5.81
C CYS A 292 8.65 4.04 -5.17
N ALA A 293 7.66 4.42 -4.37
CA ALA A 293 7.66 5.70 -3.66
C ALA A 293 8.80 5.79 -2.62
N ALA A 294 9.10 4.69 -1.91
CA ALA A 294 10.15 4.66 -0.88
C ALA A 294 11.58 4.69 -1.45
N VAL A 295 11.76 4.34 -2.74
CA VAL A 295 13.07 4.30 -3.41
C VAL A 295 13.24 5.40 -4.46
N THR A 296 12.32 6.34 -4.56
CA THR A 296 12.38 7.44 -5.51
C THR A 296 12.29 8.79 -4.77
N PRO A 297 13.44 9.44 -4.47
CA PRO A 297 14.83 8.99 -4.69
C PRO A 297 15.28 7.90 -3.72
N LEU A 298 16.36 7.18 -4.06
CA LEU A 298 16.98 6.20 -3.16
C LEU A 298 17.34 6.86 -1.81
N PRO A 299 16.93 6.29 -0.66
CA PRO A 299 17.02 6.97 0.63
C PRO A 299 18.44 7.23 1.14
N GLY A 300 19.42 6.43 0.69
CA GLY A 300 20.83 6.62 1.02
C GLY A 300 21.60 7.47 0.00
N SER A 301 21.07 7.66 -1.20
CA SER A 301 21.71 8.46 -2.26
C SER A 301 21.46 9.97 -2.09
N VAL A 302 20.42 10.35 -1.32
CA VAL A 302 20.21 11.72 -0.85
C VAL A 302 21.06 11.95 0.41
N PRO A 303 21.77 13.10 0.52
CA PRO A 303 22.56 13.39 1.71
C PRO A 303 21.74 13.35 2.99
N TYR A 304 22.22 12.66 4.00
CA TYR A 304 21.56 12.55 5.31
C TYR A 304 22.59 12.51 6.45
N ASP A 305 22.17 12.92 7.63
CA ASP A 305 23.00 12.83 8.82
C ASP A 305 22.83 11.44 9.47
N GLN A 306 23.95 10.76 9.68
CA GLN A 306 24.00 9.45 10.28
C GLN A 306 24.67 9.52 11.68
N ALA A 307 24.02 8.94 12.68
CA ALA A 307 24.62 8.66 13.98
C ALA A 307 24.90 7.16 14.08
N ARG A 308 26.17 6.77 13.98
CA ARG A 308 26.58 5.36 14.07
C ARG A 308 26.94 4.99 15.49
N PRO A 309 26.27 4.01 16.12
CA PRO A 309 26.61 3.57 17.46
C PRO A 309 28.00 2.93 17.50
N LEU A 310 28.75 3.26 18.54
CA LEU A 310 30.05 2.70 18.91
C LEU A 310 29.90 2.14 20.32
N ASN A 311 30.00 0.85 20.50
CA ASN A 311 30.06 0.22 21.80
C ASN A 311 31.53 -0.04 22.16
N VAL A 312 31.91 0.26 23.37
CA VAL A 312 33.28 0.04 23.86
C VAL A 312 33.46 -1.46 24.19
N PRO A 313 34.34 -2.17 23.49
CA PRO A 313 34.61 -3.58 23.78
C PRO A 313 35.46 -3.71 25.08
N GLU A 314 35.47 -4.90 25.65
CA GLU A 314 36.22 -5.23 26.87
C GLU A 314 37.72 -4.95 26.74
N ALA A 315 38.28 -5.21 25.53
CA ALA A 315 39.69 -4.92 25.22
C ALA A 315 40.08 -3.43 25.27
N CYS A 316 39.09 -2.53 25.28
CA CYS A 316 39.32 -1.07 25.34
C CYS A 316 39.00 -0.48 26.74
N ASP A 317 38.70 -1.31 27.72
CA ASP A 317 38.40 -0.86 29.08
C ASP A 317 39.54 -0.03 29.67
N HIS A 318 39.20 1.13 30.30
CA HIS A 318 40.15 2.10 30.81
C HIS A 318 41.13 2.72 29.81
N GLY A 319 40.95 2.48 28.49
CA GLY A 319 41.67 3.18 27.43
C GLY A 319 41.06 4.53 27.07
N THR A 320 41.68 5.25 26.15
CA THR A 320 41.09 6.49 25.62
C THR A 320 40.08 6.17 24.53
N ILE A 321 39.10 7.08 24.29
CA ILE A 321 38.13 6.90 23.17
C ILE A 321 38.89 6.83 21.83
N LEU A 322 39.99 7.55 21.66
CA LEU A 322 40.82 7.52 20.46
C LEU A 322 41.45 6.11 20.26
N ASP A 323 41.98 5.50 21.31
CA ASP A 323 42.56 4.15 21.25
C ASP A 323 41.48 3.12 20.96
N CYS A 324 40.30 3.27 21.56
CA CYS A 324 39.14 2.43 21.29
C CYS A 324 38.70 2.51 19.80
N LEU A 325 38.64 3.72 19.23
CA LEU A 325 38.31 3.94 17.80
C LEU A 325 39.33 3.24 16.89
N CYS A 326 40.62 3.38 17.17
CA CYS A 326 41.69 2.70 16.43
C CYS A 326 41.62 1.18 16.55
N HIS A 327 41.26 0.66 17.72
CA HIS A 327 41.10 -0.78 17.95
C HIS A 327 39.89 -1.35 17.19
N VAL A 328 38.72 -0.69 17.29
CA VAL A 328 37.45 -1.16 16.68
C VAL A 328 37.48 -1.02 15.15
N MET A 329 38.20 -0.03 14.63
CA MET A 329 38.28 0.26 13.20
C MET A 329 39.73 0.51 12.76
N PRO A 330 40.58 -0.53 12.75
CA PRO A 330 42.02 -0.42 12.53
C PRO A 330 42.41 0.03 11.11
N HIS A 331 41.46 -0.07 10.17
CA HIS A 331 41.65 0.39 8.77
C HIS A 331 41.59 1.92 8.61
N ILE A 332 41.15 2.66 9.66
CA ILE A 332 41.12 4.13 9.65
C ILE A 332 42.33 4.64 10.44
N PRO A 333 43.20 5.48 9.82
CA PRO A 333 44.39 6.04 10.47
C PRO A 333 44.05 6.84 11.73
N ARG A 334 44.96 6.81 12.72
CA ARG A 334 44.79 7.47 14.01
C ARG A 334 44.59 8.97 13.91
N ASP A 335 45.31 9.63 12.98
CA ASP A 335 45.17 11.06 12.72
C ASP A 335 43.78 11.44 12.22
N GLN A 336 43.16 10.60 11.40
CA GLN A 336 41.79 10.80 10.94
C GLN A 336 40.79 10.67 12.11
N TRP A 337 41.00 9.70 13.02
CA TRP A 337 40.17 9.57 14.21
C TRP A 337 40.34 10.75 15.16
N LEU A 338 41.58 11.26 15.30
CA LEU A 338 41.85 12.47 16.10
C LEU A 338 41.05 13.67 15.53
N ALA A 339 41.10 13.88 14.22
CA ALA A 339 40.35 14.96 13.58
C ALA A 339 38.82 14.82 13.74
N VAL A 340 38.29 13.58 13.77
CA VAL A 340 36.87 13.32 14.04
C VAL A 340 36.50 13.70 15.47
N CYS A 341 37.34 13.39 16.46
CA CYS A 341 37.14 13.78 17.86
C CYS A 341 37.22 15.31 18.03
N GLU A 342 38.23 15.96 17.43
CA GLU A 342 38.41 17.42 17.48
C GLU A 342 37.26 18.17 16.83
N ALA A 343 36.66 17.62 15.77
CA ALA A 343 35.47 18.15 15.13
C ALA A 343 34.18 17.92 15.95
N GLY A 344 34.26 17.34 17.18
CA GLY A 344 33.13 17.06 18.04
C GLY A 344 32.13 16.04 17.47
N ARG A 345 32.60 15.14 16.60
CA ARG A 345 31.74 14.15 15.92
C ARG A 345 31.60 12.82 16.68
N ILE A 346 32.35 12.63 17.75
CA ILE A 346 32.10 11.56 18.72
C ILE A 346 31.33 12.19 19.87
N VAL A 347 30.11 11.65 20.12
CA VAL A 347 29.21 12.21 21.14
C VAL A 347 28.63 11.11 22.00
N THR A 348 28.17 11.48 23.17
CA THR A 348 27.34 10.64 24.04
C THR A 348 25.90 10.54 23.50
N ASP A 349 25.04 9.72 24.12
CA ASP A 349 23.63 9.59 23.72
C ASP A 349 22.84 10.92 23.86
N ASP A 350 23.27 11.83 24.77
CA ASP A 350 22.71 13.18 24.95
C ASP A 350 23.37 14.23 24.04
N GLN A 351 24.11 13.82 23.03
CA GLN A 351 24.77 14.66 22.01
C GLN A 351 25.93 15.54 22.58
N THR A 352 26.48 15.21 23.74
CA THR A 352 27.66 15.91 24.29
C THR A 352 28.94 15.45 23.57
N PRO A 353 29.78 16.34 23.00
CA PRO A 353 31.05 15.97 22.37
C PRO A 353 32.04 15.33 23.36
N VAL A 354 32.71 14.27 22.90
CA VAL A 354 33.68 13.50 23.66
C VAL A 354 35.09 13.79 23.16
N PRO A 355 36.00 14.33 24.01
CA PRO A 355 37.36 14.62 23.58
C PRO A 355 38.19 13.35 23.41
N ALA A 356 39.19 13.38 22.53
CA ALA A 356 40.01 12.23 22.14
C ALA A 356 40.68 11.50 23.32
N HIS A 357 40.99 12.24 24.40
CA HIS A 357 41.64 11.73 25.60
C HIS A 357 40.67 11.21 26.66
N GLN A 358 39.34 11.26 26.42
CA GLN A 358 38.34 10.75 27.35
C GLN A 358 38.59 9.27 27.64
N ILE A 359 38.68 8.91 28.91
CA ILE A 359 38.76 7.50 29.34
C ILE A 359 37.39 6.87 29.19
N VAL A 360 37.35 5.69 28.61
CA VAL A 360 36.12 4.93 28.35
C VAL A 360 36.12 3.62 29.13
N ARG A 361 34.92 3.07 29.35
CA ARG A 361 34.73 1.78 30.04
C ARG A 361 34.02 0.79 29.14
N ALA A 362 34.33 -0.46 29.33
CA ALA A 362 33.66 -1.56 28.62
C ALA A 362 32.13 -1.47 28.78
N GLY A 363 31.41 -1.64 27.67
CA GLY A 363 29.95 -1.55 27.63
C GLY A 363 29.38 -0.13 27.49
N GLU A 364 30.19 0.93 27.64
CA GLU A 364 29.75 2.29 27.32
C GLU A 364 29.42 2.43 25.83
N ARG A 365 28.46 3.32 25.54
CA ARG A 365 28.00 3.58 24.20
C ARG A 365 28.20 5.04 23.81
N TYR A 366 28.75 5.24 22.64
CA TYR A 366 28.92 6.54 22.00
C TYR A 366 28.31 6.55 20.60
N LEU A 367 28.18 7.72 20.01
CA LEU A 367 27.70 7.90 18.65
C LEU A 367 28.77 8.62 17.82
N HIS A 368 29.09 8.04 16.66
CA HIS A 368 29.89 8.73 15.65
C HIS A 368 28.95 9.43 14.67
N LEU A 369 28.93 10.76 14.71
CA LEU A 369 28.15 11.61 13.82
C LEU A 369 28.83 11.74 12.46
N LYS A 370 28.12 11.37 11.42
CA LYS A 370 28.55 11.49 10.02
C LYS A 370 27.55 12.38 9.29
N PRO A 371 27.85 13.70 9.17
CA PRO A 371 26.96 14.62 8.47
C PRO A 371 27.01 14.38 6.96
N ALA A 372 25.89 14.67 6.29
CA ALA A 372 25.75 14.67 4.84
C ALA A 372 26.26 13.39 4.14
N GLN A 373 26.06 12.23 4.77
CA GLN A 373 26.46 10.94 4.18
C GLN A 373 25.67 10.67 2.91
N ARG A 374 26.39 10.12 1.92
CA ARG A 374 25.79 9.54 0.72
C ARG A 374 26.27 8.11 0.57
N GLU A 375 25.36 7.25 0.15
CA GLU A 375 25.65 5.84 -0.09
C GLU A 375 25.70 5.58 -1.60
N PRO A 376 26.41 4.55 -2.04
CA PRO A 376 26.34 4.11 -3.43
C PRO A 376 24.91 3.74 -3.82
N ASP A 377 24.56 3.95 -5.08
CA ASP A 377 23.29 3.52 -5.63
C ASP A 377 23.18 1.99 -5.62
N VAL A 378 21.95 1.53 -5.49
CA VAL A 378 21.59 0.11 -5.50
C VAL A 378 20.46 -0.13 -6.50
N ASN A 379 20.31 -1.37 -6.94
CA ASN A 379 19.14 -1.77 -7.70
C ASN A 379 17.98 -2.00 -6.71
N ALA A 380 16.95 -1.18 -6.78
CA ALA A 380 15.80 -1.23 -5.89
C ALA A 380 14.51 -1.75 -6.58
N ASP A 381 14.62 -2.45 -7.73
CA ASP A 381 13.49 -3.12 -8.39
C ASP A 381 13.07 -4.39 -7.61
N ILE A 382 12.60 -4.18 -6.39
CA ILE A 382 12.16 -5.24 -5.48
C ILE A 382 10.77 -5.70 -5.91
N ARG A 383 10.60 -6.99 -6.19
CA ARG A 383 9.30 -7.58 -6.56
C ARG A 383 8.75 -8.41 -5.42
N VAL A 384 7.53 -8.12 -4.99
CA VAL A 384 6.78 -8.95 -4.03
C VAL A 384 6.20 -10.13 -4.80
N LEU A 385 6.54 -11.35 -4.40
CA LEU A 385 6.03 -12.59 -4.98
C LEU A 385 4.80 -13.09 -4.21
N PHE A 386 4.81 -12.90 -2.89
CA PHE A 386 3.73 -13.32 -2.02
C PHE A 386 3.74 -12.52 -0.72
N GLU A 387 2.56 -12.25 -0.18
CA GLU A 387 2.38 -11.64 1.14
C GLU A 387 1.11 -12.19 1.78
N ASP A 388 1.23 -12.67 3.04
CA ASP A 388 0.09 -13.00 3.90
C ASP A 388 0.25 -12.38 5.30
N GLU A 389 -0.47 -12.89 6.30
CA GLU A 389 -0.40 -12.40 7.68
C GLU A 389 0.95 -12.66 8.35
N ALA A 390 1.68 -13.69 7.93
CA ALA A 390 2.88 -14.19 8.58
C ALA A 390 4.19 -13.83 7.86
N ILE A 391 4.20 -13.94 6.54
CA ILE A 391 5.42 -13.86 5.72
C ILE A 391 5.29 -12.86 4.57
N ILE A 392 6.44 -12.43 4.09
CA ILE A 392 6.64 -11.67 2.86
C ILE A 392 7.70 -12.42 2.06
N VAL A 393 7.41 -12.73 0.81
CA VAL A 393 8.35 -13.37 -0.12
C VAL A 393 8.64 -12.40 -1.26
N LEU A 394 9.92 -12.14 -1.49
CA LEU A 394 10.39 -11.19 -2.47
C LEU A 394 11.29 -11.86 -3.51
N ASN A 395 11.31 -11.32 -4.71
CA ASN A 395 12.42 -11.46 -5.63
C ASN A 395 13.36 -10.25 -5.41
N LYS A 396 14.51 -10.50 -4.76
CA LYS A 396 15.50 -9.47 -4.46
C LYS A 396 16.32 -9.16 -5.70
N PRO A 397 16.43 -7.91 -6.13
CA PRO A 397 17.34 -7.50 -7.20
C PRO A 397 18.80 -7.46 -6.70
N ALA A 398 19.72 -7.24 -7.62
CA ALA A 398 21.14 -7.00 -7.34
C ALA A 398 21.67 -5.84 -8.19
N PRO A 399 22.65 -5.07 -7.68
CA PRO A 399 23.20 -5.15 -6.33
C PRO A 399 22.27 -4.51 -5.28
N LEU A 400 21.98 -5.23 -4.18
CA LEU A 400 21.20 -4.70 -3.04
C LEU A 400 21.59 -5.48 -1.76
N PRO A 401 22.30 -4.85 -0.79
CA PRO A 401 22.56 -5.46 0.50
C PRO A 401 21.27 -5.72 1.30
N VAL A 402 21.18 -6.84 2.00
CA VAL A 402 20.01 -7.15 2.84
C VAL A 402 20.01 -6.30 4.11
N HIS A 403 21.16 -6.20 4.78
CA HIS A 403 21.32 -5.50 6.06
C HIS A 403 22.37 -4.38 5.98
N VAL A 404 22.35 -3.53 6.98
CA VAL A 404 23.38 -2.49 7.20
C VAL A 404 24.76 -3.15 7.26
N GLY A 405 25.71 -2.62 6.50
CA GLY A 405 27.08 -3.10 6.47
C GLY A 405 27.99 -2.28 5.55
N GLY A 406 29.26 -2.17 5.90
CA GLY A 406 30.20 -1.37 5.16
C GLY A 406 29.75 0.06 4.98
N ARG A 407 29.56 0.48 3.74
CA ARG A 407 29.11 1.83 3.33
C ARG A 407 27.59 1.94 3.09
N PHE A 408 26.82 0.88 3.35
CA PHE A 408 25.37 0.86 3.16
C PHE A 408 24.63 0.87 4.51
N ASN A 409 23.66 1.76 4.65
CA ASN A 409 22.80 1.89 5.82
C ASN A 409 21.32 2.03 5.41
N ARG A 410 20.99 3.04 4.58
CA ARG A 410 19.64 3.29 4.08
C ARG A 410 19.37 2.59 2.73
N ASN A 411 20.40 2.47 1.87
CA ASN A 411 20.32 1.71 0.63
C ASN A 411 20.47 0.21 0.90
N THR A 412 19.59 -0.32 1.75
CA THR A 412 19.51 -1.75 2.12
C THR A 412 18.07 -2.24 2.03
N LEU A 413 17.91 -3.52 1.69
CA LEU A 413 16.59 -4.16 1.64
C LEU A 413 15.82 -3.93 2.95
N GLN A 414 16.46 -4.17 4.09
CA GLN A 414 15.82 -4.04 5.41
C GLN A 414 15.31 -2.62 5.70
N TYR A 415 16.06 -1.59 5.31
CA TYR A 415 15.63 -0.19 5.50
C TYR A 415 14.41 0.13 4.64
N ILE A 416 14.44 -0.25 3.35
CA ILE A 416 13.33 -0.04 2.42
C ILE A 416 12.07 -0.75 2.92
N LEU A 417 12.18 -1.99 3.33
CA LEU A 417 11.04 -2.77 3.85
C LEU A 417 10.48 -2.20 5.16
N ASN A 418 11.34 -1.73 6.06
CA ASN A 418 10.89 -1.08 7.30
C ASN A 418 10.10 0.21 7.01
N THR A 419 10.42 0.92 5.93
CA THR A 419 9.68 2.10 5.50
C THR A 419 8.32 1.72 4.91
N VAL A 420 8.29 0.74 4.00
CA VAL A 420 7.08 0.32 3.26
C VAL A 420 6.06 -0.38 4.16
N TRP A 421 6.52 -1.19 5.12
CA TRP A 421 5.65 -1.93 6.04
C TRP A 421 5.45 -1.25 7.40
N HIS A 422 5.89 0.02 7.55
CA HIS A 422 5.66 0.75 8.81
C HIS A 422 4.17 0.67 9.24
N PRO A 423 3.83 0.45 10.53
CA PRO A 423 4.72 0.34 11.71
C PRO A 423 5.36 -1.05 11.92
N LEU A 424 5.06 -2.03 11.08
CA LEU A 424 5.72 -3.33 11.12
C LEU A 424 7.20 -3.19 10.75
N LYS A 425 8.03 -4.09 11.32
CA LYS A 425 9.46 -4.21 11.00
C LYS A 425 9.73 -5.64 10.54
N PRO A 426 9.53 -5.96 9.26
CA PRO A 426 9.77 -7.30 8.72
C PRO A 426 11.17 -7.79 9.07
N ARG A 427 11.30 -9.07 9.40
CA ARG A 427 12.55 -9.68 9.84
C ARG A 427 13.02 -10.68 8.82
N SER A 428 14.23 -10.50 8.30
CA SER A 428 14.87 -11.50 7.46
C SER A 428 15.12 -12.78 8.26
N VAL A 429 14.68 -13.90 7.73
CA VAL A 429 14.93 -15.23 8.32
C VAL A 429 16.16 -15.91 7.72
N HIS A 430 16.62 -15.42 6.58
CA HIS A 430 17.89 -15.73 5.94
C HIS A 430 18.39 -14.51 5.16
N ARG A 431 19.56 -14.62 4.59
CA ARG A 431 20.15 -13.55 3.77
C ARG A 431 20.67 -14.08 2.45
N LEU A 432 20.60 -13.25 1.43
CA LEU A 432 21.35 -13.35 0.19
C LEU A 432 22.47 -12.31 0.18
N ASP A 433 23.56 -12.59 -0.51
CA ASP A 433 24.62 -11.60 -0.74
C ASP A 433 24.10 -10.41 -1.56
N ALA A 434 24.76 -9.27 -1.47
CA ALA A 434 24.33 -8.05 -2.16
C ALA A 434 24.15 -8.27 -3.68
N ASN A 435 25.06 -9.03 -4.28
CA ASN A 435 25.10 -9.30 -5.72
C ASN A 435 24.23 -10.49 -6.16
N THR A 436 23.71 -11.29 -5.23
CA THR A 436 22.84 -12.45 -5.53
C THR A 436 21.39 -12.00 -5.67
N THR A 437 20.74 -12.38 -6.77
CA THR A 437 19.31 -12.11 -7.00
C THR A 437 18.43 -13.26 -6.51
N GLY A 438 17.11 -13.06 -6.43
CA GLY A 438 16.15 -14.15 -6.28
C GLY A 438 15.36 -14.16 -4.99
N VAL A 439 14.75 -15.31 -4.70
CA VAL A 439 13.78 -15.48 -3.63
C VAL A 439 14.37 -15.19 -2.26
N THR A 440 13.74 -14.30 -1.52
CA THR A 440 14.09 -13.95 -0.15
C THR A 440 12.82 -13.93 0.70
N VAL A 441 12.86 -14.61 1.85
CA VAL A 441 11.74 -14.75 2.80
C VAL A 441 11.98 -13.87 4.02
N LEU A 442 10.94 -13.13 4.40
CA LEU A 442 10.91 -12.36 5.64
C LEU A 442 9.65 -12.73 6.43
N CYS A 443 9.71 -12.61 7.73
CA CYS A 443 8.55 -12.73 8.61
C CYS A 443 8.08 -11.35 9.07
N LYS A 444 6.77 -11.12 9.11
CA LYS A 444 6.19 -9.83 9.52
C LYS A 444 6.45 -9.51 10.99
N THR A 445 6.57 -10.52 11.84
CA THR A 445 6.79 -10.35 13.28
C THR A 445 7.94 -11.22 13.80
N ARG A 446 8.43 -10.88 15.01
CA ARG A 446 9.42 -11.71 15.71
C ARG A 446 8.87 -13.10 16.04
N HIS A 447 7.59 -13.21 16.34
CA HIS A 447 6.94 -14.48 16.63
C HIS A 447 7.03 -15.44 15.45
N PHE A 448 6.67 -15.01 14.25
CA PHE A 448 6.79 -15.86 13.05
C PHE A 448 8.24 -16.17 12.68
N ALA A 449 9.14 -15.18 12.87
CA ALA A 449 10.57 -15.41 12.61
C ALA A 449 11.17 -16.50 13.51
N SER A 450 10.78 -16.55 14.80
CA SER A 450 11.25 -17.60 15.72
C SER A 450 10.79 -19.01 15.33
N PHE A 451 9.84 -19.14 14.41
CA PHE A 451 9.37 -20.40 13.86
C PHE A 451 10.10 -20.82 12.59
N VAL A 452 10.47 -19.84 11.76
CA VAL A 452 11.10 -20.11 10.46
C VAL A 452 12.62 -20.17 10.57
N GLN A 453 13.27 -19.32 11.36
CA GLN A 453 14.73 -19.30 11.52
C GLN A 453 15.33 -20.65 11.92
N PRO A 454 14.78 -21.39 12.91
CA PRO A 454 15.32 -22.71 13.28
C PRO A 454 15.29 -23.73 12.15
N GLN A 455 14.39 -23.62 11.18
CA GLN A 455 14.36 -24.53 10.03
C GLN A 455 15.60 -24.35 9.14
N PHE A 456 16.09 -23.09 9.00
CA PHE A 456 17.35 -22.83 8.30
C PHE A 456 18.55 -23.37 9.06
N GLU A 457 18.56 -23.26 10.39
CA GLU A 457 19.64 -23.73 11.26
C GLU A 457 19.74 -25.28 11.24
N ARG A 458 18.58 -25.97 11.22
CA ARG A 458 18.50 -27.42 11.17
C ARG A 458 18.65 -28.03 9.76
N GLY A 459 18.74 -27.16 8.72
CA GLY A 459 18.85 -27.65 7.35
C GLY A 459 17.53 -28.18 6.74
N GLU A 460 16.40 -27.89 7.34
CA GLU A 460 15.07 -28.34 6.90
C GLU A 460 14.53 -27.54 5.69
N VAL A 461 15.16 -26.40 5.38
CA VAL A 461 14.80 -25.53 4.25
C VAL A 461 15.51 -25.99 2.99
N GLU A 462 14.75 -26.36 1.96
CA GLU A 462 15.30 -26.65 0.64
C GLU A 462 15.53 -25.34 -0.13
N LYS A 463 16.72 -25.19 -0.67
CA LYS A 463 17.13 -24.02 -1.45
C LYS A 463 17.67 -24.48 -2.78
N VAL A 464 17.18 -23.92 -3.86
CA VAL A 464 17.65 -24.19 -5.22
C VAL A 464 18.09 -22.89 -5.85
N TYR A 465 19.33 -22.88 -6.34
CA TYR A 465 19.92 -21.75 -7.03
C TYR A 465 20.21 -22.11 -8.49
N LEU A 466 20.22 -21.09 -9.34
CA LEU A 466 20.77 -21.17 -10.68
C LEU A 466 22.10 -20.43 -10.70
N ALA A 467 23.11 -21.03 -11.31
CA ALA A 467 24.41 -20.40 -11.51
C ALA A 467 24.85 -20.56 -12.97
N ARG A 468 25.39 -19.50 -13.60
CA ARG A 468 26.10 -19.62 -14.88
C ARG A 468 27.58 -19.53 -14.63
N VAL A 469 28.30 -20.57 -15.03
CA VAL A 469 29.73 -20.71 -14.75
C VAL A 469 30.56 -20.68 -16.03
N LYS A 470 31.85 -20.35 -15.88
CA LYS A 470 32.86 -20.52 -16.92
C LYS A 470 33.31 -21.94 -16.98
N GLY A 471 33.41 -22.54 -18.17
CA GLY A 471 33.78 -23.93 -18.38
C GLY A 471 32.60 -24.88 -18.42
N HIS A 472 32.90 -26.12 -18.74
CA HIS A 472 31.90 -27.21 -18.80
C HIS A 472 32.29 -28.30 -17.77
N PRO A 473 31.54 -28.43 -16.65
CA PRO A 473 31.75 -29.59 -15.77
C PRO A 473 31.59 -30.88 -16.54
N PRO A 474 32.52 -31.86 -16.35
CA PRO A 474 32.53 -33.11 -17.11
C PRO A 474 31.36 -34.03 -16.73
N GLN A 475 30.92 -33.98 -15.50
CA GLN A 475 29.79 -34.74 -14.97
C GLN A 475 28.51 -33.92 -15.00
N ASP A 476 27.36 -34.58 -15.21
CA ASP A 476 26.06 -33.92 -15.18
C ASP A 476 25.59 -33.64 -13.75
N GLU A 477 25.99 -34.47 -12.80
CA GLU A 477 25.74 -34.31 -11.36
C GLU A 477 27.03 -34.50 -10.58
N PHE A 478 27.30 -33.61 -9.63
CA PHE A 478 28.47 -33.66 -8.77
C PHE A 478 28.24 -32.97 -7.43
N THR A 479 29.06 -33.24 -6.44
CA THR A 479 28.96 -32.64 -5.11
C THR A 479 30.29 -32.03 -4.70
N CYS A 480 30.23 -30.91 -3.98
CA CYS A 480 31.39 -30.34 -3.28
C CYS A 480 31.09 -30.31 -1.78
N ASP A 481 31.97 -30.90 -0.99
CA ASP A 481 31.94 -30.96 0.48
C ASP A 481 33.15 -30.27 1.12
N ALA A 482 33.89 -29.49 0.35
CA ALA A 482 35.05 -28.77 0.83
C ALA A 482 34.66 -27.76 1.94
N PRO A 483 35.31 -27.85 3.12
CA PRO A 483 34.99 -26.95 4.24
C PRO A 483 35.40 -25.50 3.94
N VAL A 484 34.61 -24.55 4.47
CA VAL A 484 34.79 -23.11 4.26
C VAL A 484 35.35 -22.48 5.53
N SER A 485 36.25 -21.51 5.39
CA SER A 485 36.86 -20.80 6.53
C SER A 485 35.78 -20.09 7.39
N ALA A 486 35.94 -20.20 8.71
CA ALA A 486 35.06 -19.50 9.65
C ALA A 486 35.30 -17.98 9.65
N GLU A 487 36.55 -17.58 9.41
CA GLU A 487 36.93 -16.17 9.39
C GLU A 487 36.94 -15.62 7.97
N ALA A 488 36.60 -14.35 7.86
CA ALA A 488 36.71 -13.63 6.60
C ALA A 488 38.15 -13.12 6.46
N GLY A 489 38.77 -13.32 5.30
CA GLY A 489 40.06 -12.73 4.96
C GLY A 489 40.00 -11.19 4.96
N LYS A 490 41.17 -10.54 4.76
CA LYS A 490 41.33 -9.07 4.79
C LYS A 490 40.32 -8.28 3.94
N LEU A 491 39.79 -8.89 2.89
CA LEU A 491 38.77 -8.32 2.01
C LEU A 491 37.35 -8.84 2.29
N GLY A 492 37.13 -9.57 3.41
CA GLY A 492 35.85 -10.15 3.77
C GLY A 492 35.45 -11.39 2.96
N GLY A 493 36.30 -11.88 2.05
CA GLY A 493 36.15 -13.13 1.32
C GLY A 493 36.49 -14.33 2.22
N ARG A 494 35.81 -15.46 2.00
CA ARG A 494 36.11 -16.74 2.63
C ARG A 494 36.72 -17.65 1.58
N HIS A 495 37.44 -18.70 2.02
CA HIS A 495 38.12 -19.67 1.16
C HIS A 495 37.88 -21.10 1.65
N VAL A 496 38.28 -22.09 0.83
CA VAL A 496 38.28 -23.50 1.24
C VAL A 496 39.46 -23.73 2.17
N VAL A 497 39.22 -24.39 3.29
CA VAL A 497 40.24 -24.83 4.22
C VAL A 497 40.70 -26.22 3.82
N MET A 498 41.96 -26.35 3.35
CA MET A 498 42.54 -27.64 3.03
C MET A 498 42.92 -28.37 4.33
N ARG A 499 42.25 -29.46 4.68
CA ARG A 499 42.74 -30.35 5.75
C ARG A 499 44.07 -30.96 5.31
N GLY A 500 45.13 -30.70 6.06
CA GLY A 500 46.45 -31.28 5.77
C GLY A 500 46.37 -32.80 5.63
N GLN A 501 46.67 -33.33 4.47
CA GLN A 501 46.92 -34.77 4.26
C GLN A 501 48.22 -35.11 4.91
N VAL A 502 48.19 -35.93 5.98
CA VAL A 502 49.34 -36.72 6.42
C VAL A 502 49.43 -37.92 5.46
N GLY A 503 50.39 -37.84 4.55
CA GLY A 503 51.03 -38.95 3.82
C GLY A 503 50.17 -39.84 2.93
N ASP A 504 50.21 -39.63 1.64
CA ASP A 504 50.73 -40.53 0.60
C ASP A 504 50.40 -39.93 -0.78
N SER A 505 51.46 -39.69 -1.57
CA SER A 505 51.33 -39.26 -2.97
C SER A 505 50.89 -40.42 -3.86
N PRO A 506 50.11 -40.19 -4.97
CA PRO A 506 50.81 -39.93 -6.21
C PRO A 506 50.19 -38.87 -7.13
N GLU A 507 51.11 -38.18 -7.76
CA GLU A 507 51.06 -37.44 -9.04
C GLU A 507 49.72 -37.20 -9.73
N SER A 508 49.28 -35.91 -9.73
CA SER A 508 48.90 -35.23 -10.97
C SER A 508 48.63 -33.73 -10.74
N ALA A 509 49.49 -32.93 -11.35
CA ALA A 509 49.44 -31.53 -11.74
C ALA A 509 49.28 -30.42 -10.67
N PRO A 510 50.24 -29.52 -10.59
CA PRO A 510 50.29 -28.45 -9.61
C PRO A 510 49.55 -27.18 -10.08
N CYS A 511 48.67 -26.70 -9.25
CA CYS A 511 48.35 -25.28 -9.30
C CYS A 511 49.41 -24.55 -8.45
N SER A 512 50.34 -23.89 -9.08
CA SER A 512 51.39 -23.10 -8.44
C SER A 512 50.81 -21.93 -7.67
N VAL A 513 50.88 -22.03 -6.36
CA VAL A 513 50.70 -20.87 -5.46
C VAL A 513 51.95 -20.02 -5.54
N LEU A 514 51.88 -18.83 -6.14
CA LEU A 514 52.92 -17.82 -6.01
C LEU A 514 52.93 -17.29 -4.58
N SER A 515 53.93 -17.76 -3.81
CA SER A 515 54.30 -17.18 -2.53
C SER A 515 54.99 -15.83 -2.75
N ALA A 516 54.34 -14.74 -2.33
CA ALA A 516 55.06 -13.49 -2.07
C ALA A 516 55.61 -13.57 -0.64
N GLU A 517 56.90 -13.68 -0.52
CA GLU A 517 57.64 -13.53 0.71
C GLU A 517 57.45 -12.11 1.28
N THR A 518 56.92 -12.01 2.51
CA THR A 518 57.33 -10.98 3.47
C THR A 518 56.94 -11.41 4.88
N ASP A 519 57.96 -11.47 5.74
CA ASP A 519 57.98 -11.51 7.19
C ASP A 519 57.21 -12.60 7.93
N THR A 520 57.95 -13.59 8.38
CA THR A 520 57.59 -14.63 9.33
C THR A 520 57.26 -14.07 10.72
N PRO A 521 56.08 -14.37 11.27
CA PRO A 521 55.92 -14.68 12.69
C PRO A 521 56.08 -16.20 12.88
N SER A 522 56.66 -16.59 14.01
CA SER A 522 56.91 -17.96 14.43
C SER A 522 55.66 -18.84 14.44
N PRO A 523 55.82 -20.19 14.24
CA PRO A 523 54.71 -21.10 14.05
C PRO A 523 54.15 -21.56 15.41
N GLU A 524 53.18 -20.82 15.93
CA GLU A 524 52.12 -21.36 16.76
C GLU A 524 50.81 -21.15 16.01
N THR A 525 50.50 -22.10 15.16
CA THR A 525 49.34 -22.16 14.29
C THR A 525 48.08 -22.19 15.11
N ALA A 526 47.35 -21.09 15.16
CA ALA A 526 45.91 -21.16 15.39
C ALA A 526 45.32 -21.99 14.24
N GLU A 527 44.89 -23.21 14.50
CA GLU A 527 44.16 -24.05 13.55
C GLU A 527 43.01 -23.23 12.99
N GLU A 528 43.05 -22.88 11.70
CA GLU A 528 42.01 -22.09 11.05
C GLU A 528 40.71 -22.86 11.17
N ARG A 529 39.72 -22.29 11.86
CA ARG A 529 38.46 -22.94 12.17
C ARG A 529 37.66 -23.17 10.89
N ALA A 530 37.61 -24.42 10.46
CA ALA A 530 36.86 -24.84 9.27
C ALA A 530 35.40 -25.13 9.60
N LEU A 531 34.51 -24.66 8.75
CA LEU A 531 33.06 -24.91 8.83
C LEU A 531 32.69 -25.95 7.76
N GLU A 532 32.01 -27.01 8.16
CA GLU A 532 31.44 -27.96 7.21
C GLU A 532 30.50 -27.27 6.24
N ALA A 533 30.68 -27.57 4.95
CA ALA A 533 29.87 -27.04 3.87
C ALA A 533 29.66 -28.16 2.83
N ARG A 534 28.45 -28.25 2.30
CA ARG A 534 28.09 -29.20 1.25
C ARG A 534 27.11 -28.61 0.26
N THR A 535 27.41 -28.74 -1.04
CA THR A 535 26.57 -28.29 -2.14
C THR A 535 26.48 -29.35 -3.22
N GLU A 536 25.29 -29.70 -3.64
CA GLU A 536 25.02 -30.58 -4.77
C GLU A 536 24.78 -29.73 -6.02
N PHE A 537 25.33 -30.15 -7.15
CA PHE A 537 25.23 -29.48 -8.43
C PHE A 537 24.69 -30.42 -9.50
N ARG A 538 23.83 -29.85 -10.39
CA ARG A 538 23.36 -30.54 -11.59
C ARG A 538 23.50 -29.60 -12.78
N VAL A 539 24.12 -30.08 -13.87
CA VAL A 539 24.23 -29.33 -15.13
C VAL A 539 22.88 -29.33 -15.84
N LEU A 540 22.33 -28.14 -16.07
CA LEU A 540 21.10 -27.98 -16.81
C LEU A 540 21.36 -27.79 -18.31
N GLN A 541 22.44 -27.05 -18.64
CA GLN A 541 22.78 -26.76 -20.04
C GLN A 541 24.25 -26.38 -20.16
N ARG A 542 24.90 -26.87 -21.24
CA ARG A 542 26.24 -26.45 -21.67
C ARG A 542 26.09 -25.63 -22.93
N HIS A 543 26.67 -24.42 -22.97
CA HIS A 543 26.58 -23.51 -24.09
C HIS A 543 27.84 -23.56 -24.96
N ALA A 544 27.67 -23.26 -26.26
CA ALA A 544 28.77 -23.20 -27.23
C ALA A 544 29.82 -22.10 -26.94
N ASP A 545 29.47 -21.11 -26.13
CA ASP A 545 30.38 -20.04 -25.68
C ASP A 545 31.34 -20.44 -24.57
N GLY A 546 31.36 -21.71 -24.20
CA GLY A 546 32.22 -22.24 -23.13
C GLY A 546 31.66 -22.02 -21.73
N THR A 547 30.39 -21.73 -21.59
CA THR A 547 29.70 -21.58 -20.28
C THR A 547 28.71 -22.69 -20.03
N ALA A 548 28.35 -22.92 -18.76
CA ALA A 548 27.28 -23.85 -18.38
C ALA A 548 26.31 -23.22 -17.38
N ILE A 549 25.03 -23.62 -17.45
CA ILE A 549 24.04 -23.32 -16.44
C ILE A 549 23.90 -24.51 -15.51
N LEU A 550 24.01 -24.24 -14.22
CA LEU A 550 23.92 -25.22 -13.15
C LEU A 550 22.74 -24.95 -12.24
N GLU A 551 22.11 -26.01 -11.78
CA GLU A 551 21.29 -26.01 -10.57
C GLU A 551 22.22 -26.32 -9.39
N ALA A 552 22.19 -25.51 -8.34
CA ALA A 552 22.95 -25.70 -7.12
C ALA A 552 22.02 -25.82 -5.91
N ARG A 553 22.21 -26.87 -5.11
CA ARG A 553 21.45 -27.17 -3.89
C ARG A 553 22.38 -27.16 -2.68
N PRO A 554 22.54 -26.03 -1.99
CA PRO A 554 23.36 -25.98 -0.79
C PRO A 554 22.61 -26.63 0.39
N LEU A 555 23.18 -27.75 0.91
CA LEU A 555 22.65 -28.43 2.09
C LEU A 555 23.02 -27.74 3.40
N THR A 556 24.05 -26.91 3.37
CA THR A 556 24.44 -25.97 4.44
C THR A 556 24.27 -24.54 3.98
N GLY A 557 24.47 -23.55 4.84
CA GLY A 557 24.23 -22.14 4.53
C GLY A 557 25.39 -21.22 4.89
N ARG A 558 26.63 -21.55 4.44
CA ARG A 558 27.81 -20.71 4.74
C ARG A 558 27.88 -19.51 3.81
N THR A 559 28.48 -18.43 4.29
CA THR A 559 28.67 -17.20 3.49
C THR A 559 29.47 -17.51 2.22
N ASN A 560 28.98 -17.08 1.07
CA ASN A 560 29.56 -17.29 -0.26
C ASN A 560 29.71 -18.77 -0.67
N GLN A 561 29.10 -19.73 0.02
CA GLN A 561 29.34 -21.17 -0.15
C GLN A 561 29.31 -21.64 -1.60
N ILE A 562 28.25 -21.35 -2.35
CA ILE A 562 28.12 -21.79 -3.75
C ILE A 562 29.23 -21.19 -4.61
N ARG A 563 29.57 -19.93 -4.38
CA ARG A 563 30.61 -19.19 -5.12
C ARG A 563 31.97 -19.80 -4.87
N ILE A 564 32.32 -20.08 -3.60
CA ILE A 564 33.59 -20.69 -3.17
C ILE A 564 33.68 -22.10 -3.72
N HIS A 565 32.64 -22.93 -3.60
CA HIS A 565 32.64 -24.30 -4.08
C HIS A 565 32.85 -24.39 -5.60
N LEU A 566 32.14 -23.56 -6.38
CA LEU A 566 32.32 -23.55 -7.83
C LEU A 566 33.68 -22.99 -8.24
N TRP A 567 34.18 -21.98 -7.55
CA TRP A 567 35.53 -21.46 -7.78
C TRP A 567 36.63 -22.49 -7.46
N HIS A 568 36.49 -23.19 -6.32
CA HIS A 568 37.41 -24.28 -5.91
C HIS A 568 37.42 -25.41 -6.94
N LEU A 569 36.29 -25.77 -7.53
CA LEU A 569 36.18 -26.80 -8.57
C LEU A 569 36.66 -26.36 -9.95
N GLY A 570 37.11 -25.10 -10.11
CA GLY A 570 37.59 -24.56 -11.38
C GLY A 570 36.48 -24.06 -12.31
N PHE A 571 35.24 -23.90 -11.81
CA PHE A 571 34.07 -23.40 -12.55
C PHE A 571 33.55 -22.08 -11.94
N PRO A 572 34.32 -20.97 -11.96
CA PRO A 572 33.92 -19.71 -11.37
C PRO A 572 32.62 -19.16 -12.00
N ILE A 573 31.79 -18.51 -11.17
CA ILE A 573 30.53 -17.92 -11.62
C ILE A 573 30.83 -16.70 -12.47
N LEU A 574 30.11 -16.51 -13.57
CA LEU A 574 30.23 -15.33 -14.41
C LEU A 574 29.77 -14.08 -13.63
N GLY A 575 30.55 -12.98 -13.79
CA GLY A 575 30.26 -11.71 -13.12
C GLY A 575 30.60 -11.71 -11.62
N ASP A 576 31.32 -12.71 -11.12
CA ASP A 576 31.80 -12.71 -9.73
C ASP A 576 33.00 -11.77 -9.60
N ALA A 577 32.83 -10.70 -8.78
CA ALA A 577 33.87 -9.69 -8.54
C ALA A 577 34.84 -10.09 -7.41
N ALA A 578 34.55 -11.13 -6.66
CA ALA A 578 35.38 -11.59 -5.55
C ALA A 578 36.14 -12.89 -5.85
N TYR A 579 35.56 -13.81 -6.62
CA TYR A 579 36.16 -15.10 -6.96
C TYR A 579 36.38 -15.14 -8.47
N LEU A 580 37.55 -14.64 -8.89
CA LEU A 580 37.86 -14.38 -10.29
C LEU A 580 38.21 -15.64 -11.08
N ALA A 581 38.00 -15.58 -12.38
CA ALA A 581 38.21 -16.71 -13.28
C ALA A 581 39.67 -17.13 -13.47
N ASP A 582 40.61 -16.28 -13.09
CA ASP A 582 42.06 -16.53 -13.11
C ASP A 582 42.60 -17.17 -11.81
N GLY A 583 41.71 -17.46 -10.86
CA GLY A 583 42.08 -18.00 -9.55
C GLY A 583 42.46 -16.93 -8.52
N ALA A 584 42.39 -15.65 -8.89
CA ALA A 584 42.65 -14.55 -7.98
C ALA A 584 41.41 -14.17 -7.14
N VAL A 585 41.64 -13.50 -6.01
CA VAL A 585 40.59 -12.90 -5.17
C VAL A 585 40.50 -11.41 -5.52
N GLY A 586 39.31 -10.96 -5.95
CA GLY A 586 39.06 -9.58 -6.31
C GLY A 586 38.90 -8.67 -5.10
N GLU A 587 39.20 -7.38 -5.29
CA GLU A 587 39.11 -6.36 -4.23
C GLU A 587 37.69 -5.87 -3.97
N THR A 588 36.80 -5.99 -4.95
CA THR A 588 35.44 -5.46 -4.88
C THR A 588 34.43 -6.54 -4.50
N GLN A 589 33.73 -6.37 -3.39
CA GLN A 589 32.72 -7.32 -2.95
C GLN A 589 31.30 -6.99 -3.41
N THR A 590 30.96 -5.71 -3.54
CA THR A 590 29.64 -5.24 -3.97
C THR A 590 29.77 -4.53 -5.31
N LEU A 591 29.08 -5.05 -6.32
CA LEU A 591 29.01 -4.49 -7.67
C LEU A 591 28.34 -3.11 -7.66
N ALA A 592 28.66 -2.27 -8.63
CA ALA A 592 27.88 -1.07 -8.93
C ALA A 592 26.66 -1.45 -9.80
N VAL A 593 25.68 -0.54 -9.88
CA VAL A 593 24.42 -0.78 -10.64
C VAL A 593 24.67 -1.02 -12.14
N GLY A 594 25.76 -0.49 -12.70
CA GLY A 594 26.11 -0.65 -14.12
C GLY A 594 27.05 -1.84 -14.43
N ASP A 595 27.53 -2.53 -13.40
CA ASP A 595 28.45 -3.64 -13.59
C ASP A 595 27.75 -4.88 -14.16
N PRO A 596 28.48 -5.77 -14.86
CA PRO A 596 27.95 -7.08 -15.24
C PRO A 596 27.43 -7.85 -14.02
N PRO A 597 26.23 -8.40 -14.07
CA PRO A 597 25.62 -9.04 -12.92
C PRO A 597 26.33 -10.34 -12.53
N LEU A 598 26.41 -10.61 -11.22
CA LEU A 598 26.75 -11.95 -10.74
C LEU A 598 25.67 -12.94 -11.21
N CYS A 599 26.04 -13.92 -12.01
CA CYS A 599 25.12 -14.92 -12.52
C CYS A 599 24.83 -16.02 -11.47
N LEU A 600 24.36 -15.61 -10.29
CA LEU A 600 23.87 -16.46 -9.21
C LEU A 600 22.48 -15.97 -8.77
N HIS A 601 21.52 -16.90 -8.79
CA HIS A 601 20.12 -16.57 -8.56
C HIS A 601 19.46 -17.60 -7.63
N ALA A 602 18.90 -17.16 -6.50
CA ALA A 602 18.09 -17.96 -5.62
C ALA A 602 16.73 -18.23 -6.27
N TRP A 603 16.60 -19.38 -6.92
CA TRP A 603 15.46 -19.69 -7.79
C TRP A 603 14.25 -20.17 -7.02
N LYS A 604 14.46 -21.19 -6.12
CA LYS A 604 13.36 -21.79 -5.35
C LYS A 604 13.73 -21.92 -3.88
N ILE A 605 12.71 -21.79 -3.03
CA ILE A 605 12.82 -22.05 -1.60
C ILE A 605 11.59 -22.81 -1.11
N THR A 606 11.82 -23.87 -0.30
CA THR A 606 10.75 -24.68 0.30
C THR A 606 10.96 -24.77 1.80
N PHE A 607 9.93 -24.45 2.59
CA PHE A 607 9.97 -24.50 4.05
C PHE A 607 8.57 -24.71 4.64
N GLN A 608 8.48 -24.99 5.94
CA GLN A 608 7.19 -25.10 6.62
C GLN A 608 6.67 -23.70 7.00
N HIS A 609 5.48 -23.38 6.55
CA HIS A 609 4.83 -22.08 6.79
C HIS A 609 4.53 -21.86 8.28
N PRO A 610 4.85 -20.69 8.87
CA PRO A 610 4.75 -20.50 10.32
C PRO A 610 3.30 -20.47 10.84
N LEU A 611 2.32 -20.11 9.99
CA LEU A 611 0.91 -20.02 10.36
C LEU A 611 0.17 -21.31 10.01
N THR A 612 0.18 -21.74 8.74
CA THR A 612 -0.60 -22.91 8.27
C THR A 612 0.06 -24.25 8.61
N LYS A 613 1.35 -24.26 8.93
CA LYS A 613 2.18 -25.48 9.16
C LYS A 613 2.33 -26.37 7.93
N GLU A 614 1.86 -25.95 6.80
CA GLU A 614 2.03 -26.64 5.53
C GLU A 614 3.41 -26.40 4.95
N ARG A 615 3.90 -27.33 4.15
CA ARG A 615 5.13 -27.16 3.41
C ARG A 615 4.83 -26.33 2.14
N VAL A 616 5.42 -25.15 2.05
CA VAL A 616 5.19 -24.21 0.95
C VAL A 616 6.45 -24.03 0.12
N MET A 617 6.29 -23.89 -1.19
CA MET A 617 7.38 -23.60 -2.12
C MET A 617 7.11 -22.27 -2.82
N PHE A 618 8.15 -21.43 -2.90
CA PHE A 618 8.14 -20.20 -3.68
C PHE A 618 9.22 -20.24 -4.75
N GLU A 619 8.89 -19.74 -5.91
CA GLU A 619 9.76 -19.70 -7.08
C GLU A 619 9.79 -18.29 -7.66
N SER A 620 10.97 -17.79 -8.03
CA SER A 620 11.12 -16.55 -8.78
C SER A 620 11.25 -16.85 -10.29
N GLU A 621 10.99 -15.86 -11.12
CA GLU A 621 11.28 -15.97 -12.56
C GLU A 621 12.77 -16.23 -12.79
N ARG A 622 13.06 -17.09 -13.76
CA ARG A 622 14.45 -17.30 -14.18
C ARG A 622 15.02 -16.00 -14.78
N PRO A 623 16.22 -15.59 -14.37
CA PRO A 623 16.88 -14.44 -14.95
C PRO A 623 17.17 -14.64 -16.44
N SER A 624 17.33 -13.57 -17.20
CA SER A 624 17.53 -13.61 -18.66
C SER A 624 18.68 -14.53 -19.08
N TRP A 625 19.78 -14.52 -18.32
CA TRP A 625 20.94 -15.36 -18.58
C TRP A 625 20.71 -16.87 -18.31
N ALA A 626 19.62 -17.26 -17.66
CA ALA A 626 19.23 -18.65 -17.36
C ALA A 626 17.98 -19.12 -18.11
N ARG A 627 17.45 -18.32 -19.05
CA ARG A 627 16.34 -18.74 -19.92
C ARG A 627 16.91 -19.60 -21.06
N ALA A 628 16.23 -20.69 -21.41
CA ALA A 628 16.57 -21.45 -22.61
C ALA A 628 16.28 -20.55 -23.84
N HIS A 629 17.24 -20.47 -24.75
CA HIS A 629 17.04 -19.90 -26.09
C HIS A 629 16.46 -20.97 -27.00
#